data_5e2b0b1eb2547ea893c211cd4e60d61d
#
_entry.id   5e2b0b1eb2547ea893c211cd4e60d61d
#
_cell.length_a   1.000
_cell.length_b   1.000
_cell.length_c   1.000
_cell.angle_alpha   90.00
_cell.angle_beta   90.00
_cell.angle_gamma   90.00
#
_symmetry.space_group_name_H-M   'P 1'
#
loop_
_entity.id
_entity.type
_entity.pdbx_description
1 polymer ?
#
loop_
_entity_poly.entity_id
_entity_poly.type
_entity_poly.pdbx_seq_one_letter_code
_entity_poly.pdbx_strand_id
1 'polypeptide(L)'
;MISLKSLLTEGAALTDDFMQKVMQWENNKAYKPGGWTDKKQRWFPHKSPEGGLPTIAYGHKLTPRDVSSNRFKGGISDSDAKELLQNDLFAASLKAASLVPDYKKLPINVRQGLINAAYRGEIKSKHNTIKLMNAGKWSAAAKEYLNNDEYRNNPGVRNRMDWNQKQFLTMAKGKDTTKEKPETQSTKSTKTYTVKSGDSLSVIASKYKTTVDSLKRANNLKSDMIKPGQKLIIK
;
A
#
# COMPACT_ATOMS: atom_id res chain seq x y z
N MET A 1 -8.76 8.10 27.18
CA MET A 1 -8.17 8.34 25.85
C MET A 1 -7.94 6.99 25.17
N ILE A 2 -8.62 6.76 24.05
CA ILE A 2 -8.38 5.55 23.24
C ILE A 2 -7.00 5.74 22.62
N SER A 3 -6.07 4.81 22.85
CA SER A 3 -4.71 4.93 22.30
C SER A 3 -4.77 4.87 20.77
N LEU A 4 -3.89 5.64 20.10
CA LEU A 4 -3.74 5.59 18.63
C LEU A 4 -3.58 4.14 18.14
N LYS A 5 -2.88 3.32 18.91
CA LYS A 5 -2.65 1.89 18.67
C LYS A 5 -3.96 1.06 18.71
N SER A 6 -4.90 1.40 19.60
CA SER A 6 -6.22 0.74 19.68
C SER A 6 -7.13 1.10 18.49
N LEU A 7 -7.09 2.34 18.02
CA LEU A 7 -7.80 2.75 16.79
C LEU A 7 -7.21 2.11 15.53
N LEU A 8 -5.91 1.79 15.54
CA LEU A 8 -5.21 1.12 14.45
C LEU A 8 -5.50 -0.40 14.41
N THR A 9 -5.80 -1.03 15.56
CA THR A 9 -6.04 -2.47 15.63
C THR A 9 -7.49 -2.89 15.38
N GLU A 10 -8.46 -2.01 15.56
CA GLU A 10 -9.89 -2.31 15.32
C GLU A 10 -10.27 -2.25 13.82
N GLY A 11 -9.74 -3.18 13.01
CA GLY A 11 -10.09 -3.31 11.59
C GLY A 11 -9.49 -2.24 10.69
N ALA A 12 -8.44 -1.58 11.13
CA ALA A 12 -7.72 -0.59 10.35
C ALA A 12 -7.06 -1.24 9.12
N ALA A 13 -7.25 -0.61 7.99
CA ALA A 13 -6.64 -1.02 6.73
C ALA A 13 -5.11 -0.80 6.68
N LEU A 14 -4.50 -0.31 7.79
CA LEU A 14 -3.07 -0.05 7.93
C LEU A 14 -2.34 -1.32 8.40
N THR A 15 -2.37 -2.36 7.58
CA THR A 15 -1.63 -3.60 7.84
C THR A 15 -0.14 -3.40 7.59
N ASP A 16 0.70 -4.23 8.22
CA ASP A 16 2.16 -4.20 8.01
C ASP A 16 2.51 -4.37 6.52
N ASP A 17 1.83 -5.29 5.81
CA ASP A 17 2.04 -5.50 4.37
C ASP A 17 1.72 -4.25 3.55
N PHE A 18 0.68 -3.51 3.92
CA PHE A 18 0.33 -2.26 3.25
C PHE A 18 1.34 -1.15 3.55
N MET A 19 1.76 -1.00 4.80
CA MET A 19 2.80 -0.05 5.19
C MET A 19 4.12 -0.34 4.47
N GLN A 20 4.56 -1.60 4.43
CA GLN A 20 5.74 -2.01 3.67
C GLN A 20 5.62 -1.66 2.18
N LYS A 21 4.46 -1.85 1.59
CA LYS A 21 4.21 -1.47 0.20
C LYS A 21 4.32 0.04 -0.01
N VAL A 22 3.75 0.86 0.88
CA VAL A 22 3.89 2.33 0.80
C VAL A 22 5.35 2.74 0.95
N MET A 23 6.08 2.15 1.91
CA MET A 23 7.51 2.40 2.08
C MET A 23 8.32 2.08 0.82
N GLN A 24 7.99 1.00 0.10
CA GLN A 24 8.63 0.67 -1.18
C GLN A 24 8.39 1.73 -2.25
N TRP A 25 7.19 2.29 -2.33
CA TRP A 25 6.89 3.38 -3.27
C TRP A 25 7.56 4.70 -2.90
N GLU A 26 7.71 4.97 -1.60
CA GLU A 26 8.39 6.14 -1.06
C GLU A 26 9.89 5.90 -0.84
N ASN A 27 10.47 4.86 -1.46
CA ASN A 27 11.81 4.36 -1.17
C ASN A 27 12.92 5.39 -1.42
N ASN A 28 13.03 6.32 -0.50
CA ASN A 28 14.02 7.37 -0.52
C ASN A 28 15.43 6.92 -0.07
N LYS A 29 15.59 5.70 0.48
CA LYS A 29 16.92 5.17 0.81
C LYS A 29 17.75 4.90 -0.44
N ALA A 30 17.12 4.39 -1.51
CA ALA A 30 17.78 4.18 -2.79
C ALA A 30 17.97 5.49 -3.59
N TYR A 31 17.17 6.50 -3.31
CA TYR A 31 17.23 7.81 -3.96
C TYR A 31 18.05 8.77 -3.12
N LYS A 32 19.32 8.94 -3.48
CA LYS A 32 20.32 9.69 -2.68
C LYS A 32 20.10 11.18 -2.48
N PRO A 33 19.22 11.93 -3.12
CA PRO A 33 18.73 13.21 -2.58
C PRO A 33 17.65 13.07 -1.50
N GLY A 34 17.20 11.84 -1.19
CA GLY A 34 16.05 11.57 -0.32
C GLY A 34 16.28 11.65 1.19
N GLY A 35 17.38 12.21 1.65
CA GLY A 35 17.60 12.52 3.07
C GLY A 35 18.16 11.39 3.93
N TRP A 36 18.26 10.14 3.44
CA TRP A 36 18.92 9.07 4.18
C TRP A 36 20.44 9.16 4.10
N THR A 37 21.12 8.93 5.23
CA THR A 37 22.59 8.84 5.28
C THR A 37 23.02 7.52 5.91
N ASP A 38 23.71 6.69 5.12
CA ASP A 38 24.25 5.41 5.60
C ASP A 38 25.27 5.60 6.71
N LYS A 39 26.10 6.65 6.63
CA LYS A 39 27.11 6.96 7.68
C LYS A 39 26.50 7.22 9.05
N LYS A 40 25.31 7.88 9.10
CA LYS A 40 24.64 8.23 10.36
C LYS A 40 23.46 7.32 10.67
N GLN A 41 23.02 6.45 9.73
CA GLN A 41 21.81 5.63 9.82
C GLN A 41 20.58 6.46 10.21
N ARG A 42 20.45 7.66 9.59
CA ARG A 42 19.39 8.63 9.92
C ARG A 42 18.84 9.28 8.66
N TRP A 43 17.57 9.69 8.75
CA TRP A 43 16.89 10.51 7.78
C TRP A 43 17.04 11.97 8.12
N PHE A 44 17.29 12.80 7.10
CA PHE A 44 17.37 14.26 7.22
C PHE A 44 16.35 14.95 6.31
N PRO A 45 15.92 16.19 6.68
CA PRO A 45 15.10 17.00 5.78
C PRO A 45 15.78 17.24 4.43
N HIS A 46 15.01 17.17 3.36
CA HIS A 46 15.47 17.41 1.99
C HIS A 46 14.39 18.16 1.20
N LYS A 47 14.78 18.77 0.08
CA LYS A 47 13.84 19.45 -0.81
C LYS A 47 12.77 18.50 -1.31
N SER A 48 11.50 18.91 -1.25
CA SER A 48 10.44 18.20 -1.94
C SER A 48 10.64 18.30 -3.45
N PRO A 49 10.55 17.18 -4.21
CA PRO A 49 10.55 17.20 -5.67
C PRO A 49 9.42 18.07 -6.25
N GLU A 50 8.33 18.21 -5.52
CA GLU A 50 7.16 19.02 -5.88
C GLU A 50 7.33 20.51 -5.52
N GLY A 51 8.46 20.88 -4.92
CA GLY A 51 8.70 22.22 -4.39
C GLY A 51 8.03 22.48 -3.04
N GLY A 52 8.10 23.70 -2.55
CA GLY A 52 7.53 24.11 -1.27
C GLY A 52 8.39 23.73 -0.05
N LEU A 53 7.75 23.39 1.06
CA LEU A 53 8.44 23.02 2.29
C LEU A 53 9.17 21.68 2.14
N PRO A 54 10.30 21.50 2.86
CA PRO A 54 11.05 20.26 2.86
C PRO A 54 10.19 19.06 3.29
N THR A 55 10.64 17.88 2.90
CA THR A 55 10.12 16.59 3.37
C THR A 55 11.19 15.84 4.13
N ILE A 56 10.79 14.85 4.92
CA ILE A 56 11.69 13.94 5.63
C ILE A 56 11.18 12.49 5.51
N ALA A 57 12.09 11.54 5.54
CA ALA A 57 11.81 10.11 5.54
C ALA A 57 10.93 9.68 4.35
N TYR A 58 9.81 9.01 4.61
CA TYR A 58 8.88 8.48 3.62
C TYR A 58 7.89 9.54 3.10
N GLY A 59 8.38 10.75 2.82
CA GLY A 59 7.57 11.83 2.23
C GLY A 59 6.77 12.67 3.22
N HIS A 60 7.07 12.58 4.54
CA HIS A 60 6.44 13.45 5.53
C HIS A 60 6.77 14.92 5.25
N LYS A 61 5.76 15.74 4.96
CA LYS A 61 5.90 17.18 4.67
C LYS A 61 6.08 17.94 5.97
N LEU A 62 7.18 18.68 6.08
CA LEU A 62 7.44 19.52 7.24
C LEU A 62 6.47 20.72 7.27
N THR A 63 6.05 21.08 8.47
CA THR A 63 5.28 22.33 8.68
C THR A 63 6.23 23.53 8.78
N PRO A 64 5.75 24.77 8.58
CA PRO A 64 6.56 25.98 8.85
C PRO A 64 7.16 25.98 10.26
N ARG A 65 6.42 25.45 11.26
CA ARG A 65 6.89 25.32 12.63
C ARG A 65 8.03 24.31 12.76
N ASP A 66 7.97 23.18 12.07
CA ASP A 66 9.06 22.20 12.09
C ASP A 66 10.35 22.78 11.52
N VAL A 67 10.24 23.58 10.45
CA VAL A 67 11.38 24.25 9.83
C VAL A 67 11.93 25.35 10.74
N SER A 68 11.09 26.24 11.29
CA SER A 68 11.53 27.35 12.14
C SER A 68 12.13 26.87 13.48
N SER A 69 11.60 25.81 14.04
CA SER A 69 12.10 25.20 15.28
C SER A 69 13.32 24.31 15.10
N ASN A 70 13.77 24.08 13.88
CA ASN A 70 14.84 23.12 13.56
C ASN A 70 14.59 21.69 14.13
N ARG A 71 13.31 21.31 14.29
CA ARG A 71 12.89 20.06 14.95
C ARG A 71 13.64 18.82 14.42
N PHE A 72 13.90 18.78 13.13
CA PHE A 72 14.51 17.62 12.46
C PHE A 72 15.98 17.84 12.06
N LYS A 73 16.64 18.89 12.57
CA LYS A 73 18.05 19.22 12.22
C LYS A 73 19.03 18.07 12.51
N GLY A 74 18.80 17.33 13.59
CA GLY A 74 19.60 16.16 13.97
C GLY A 74 19.27 14.88 13.20
N GLY A 75 18.30 14.93 12.31
CA GLY A 75 17.73 13.76 11.64
C GLY A 75 16.91 12.87 12.59
N ILE A 76 16.26 11.87 12.04
CA ILE A 76 15.47 10.88 12.77
C ILE A 76 15.92 9.46 12.45
N SER A 77 15.66 8.52 13.34
CA SER A 77 15.91 7.10 13.13
C SER A 77 14.94 6.52 12.09
N ASP A 78 15.22 5.31 11.59
CA ASP A 78 14.29 4.60 10.71
C ASP A 78 12.99 4.19 11.45
N SER A 79 13.07 3.95 12.76
CA SER A 79 11.90 3.69 13.61
C SER A 79 11.00 4.92 13.69
N ASP A 80 11.58 6.11 13.96
CA ASP A 80 10.81 7.36 14.02
C ASP A 80 10.19 7.70 12.64
N ALA A 81 10.93 7.42 11.56
CA ALA A 81 10.45 7.60 10.20
C ALA A 81 9.23 6.72 9.88
N LYS A 82 9.22 5.47 10.35
CA LYS A 82 8.07 4.56 10.22
C LYS A 82 6.87 5.03 11.06
N GLU A 83 7.13 5.55 12.24
CA GLU A 83 6.07 6.14 13.07
C GLU A 83 5.45 7.38 12.41
N LEU A 84 6.26 8.26 11.83
CA LEU A 84 5.75 9.40 11.05
C LEU A 84 4.88 8.92 9.88
N LEU A 85 5.32 7.93 9.10
CA LEU A 85 4.54 7.36 8.02
C LEU A 85 3.21 6.77 8.52
N GLN A 86 3.23 6.06 9.65
CA GLN A 86 2.04 5.50 10.26
C GLN A 86 1.03 6.59 10.63
N ASN A 87 1.49 7.69 11.21
CA ASN A 87 0.67 8.85 11.57
C ASN A 87 0.09 9.53 10.32
N ASP A 88 0.88 9.70 9.27
CA ASP A 88 0.43 10.29 8.01
C ASP A 88 -0.62 9.42 7.31
N LEU A 89 -0.42 8.10 7.28
CA LEU A 89 -1.39 7.16 6.72
C LEU A 89 -2.67 7.10 7.56
N PHE A 90 -2.57 7.26 8.88
CA PHE A 90 -3.74 7.39 9.73
C PHE A 90 -4.54 8.66 9.40
N ALA A 91 -3.88 9.81 9.27
CA ALA A 91 -4.52 11.04 8.83
C ALA A 91 -5.17 10.89 7.44
N ALA A 92 -4.51 10.20 6.52
CA ALA A 92 -5.05 9.87 5.20
C ALA A 92 -6.28 8.94 5.30
N SER A 93 -6.31 8.01 6.26
CA SER A 93 -7.47 7.14 6.49
C SER A 93 -8.70 7.92 6.94
N LEU A 94 -8.52 8.89 7.84
CA LEU A 94 -9.60 9.79 8.28
C LEU A 94 -10.12 10.63 7.10
N LYS A 95 -9.21 11.14 6.27
CA LYS A 95 -9.58 11.86 5.05
C LYS A 95 -10.35 10.98 4.08
N ALA A 96 -9.90 9.75 3.82
CA ALA A 96 -10.60 8.80 2.96
C ALA A 96 -12.01 8.49 3.50
N ALA A 97 -12.13 8.28 4.81
CA ALA A 97 -13.40 8.05 5.48
C ALA A 97 -14.38 9.24 5.36
N SER A 98 -13.87 10.47 5.36
CA SER A 98 -14.70 11.66 5.16
C SER A 98 -15.19 11.85 3.72
N LEU A 99 -14.49 11.24 2.76
CA LEU A 99 -14.82 11.36 1.33
C LEU A 99 -15.82 10.31 0.84
N VAL A 100 -15.79 9.11 1.43
CA VAL A 100 -16.60 7.98 0.96
C VAL A 100 -17.51 7.50 2.10
N PRO A 101 -18.83 7.68 1.98
CA PRO A 101 -19.79 7.11 2.92
C PRO A 101 -19.60 5.61 3.05
N ASP A 102 -19.90 5.08 4.22
CA ASP A 102 -19.75 3.65 4.54
C ASP A 102 -18.31 3.10 4.39
N TYR A 103 -17.31 3.99 4.42
CA TYR A 103 -15.89 3.61 4.31
C TYR A 103 -15.52 2.37 5.17
N LYS A 104 -16.03 2.30 6.39
CA LYS A 104 -15.76 1.17 7.31
C LYS A 104 -16.32 -0.16 6.80
N LYS A 105 -17.36 -0.15 5.96
CA LYS A 105 -17.98 -1.33 5.36
C LYS A 105 -17.24 -1.80 4.09
N LEU A 106 -16.35 -0.98 3.54
CA LEU A 106 -15.58 -1.36 2.37
C LEU A 106 -14.56 -2.46 2.69
N PRO A 107 -14.27 -3.35 1.74
CA PRO A 107 -13.16 -4.32 1.86
C PRO A 107 -11.84 -3.64 2.21
N ILE A 108 -11.00 -4.34 2.96
CA ILE A 108 -9.70 -3.81 3.44
C ILE A 108 -8.86 -3.28 2.29
N ASN A 109 -8.74 -4.03 1.19
CA ASN A 109 -7.97 -3.63 0.02
C ASN A 109 -8.51 -2.34 -0.62
N VAL A 110 -9.83 -2.14 -0.67
CA VAL A 110 -10.44 -0.90 -1.20
C VAL A 110 -10.12 0.28 -0.29
N ARG A 111 -10.22 0.08 1.03
CA ARG A 111 -9.82 1.09 2.01
C ARG A 111 -8.34 1.46 1.86
N GLN A 112 -7.46 0.49 1.67
CA GLN A 112 -6.02 0.72 1.43
C GLN A 112 -5.78 1.55 0.15
N GLY A 113 -6.49 1.26 -0.93
CA GLY A 113 -6.43 2.05 -2.15
C GLY A 113 -6.86 3.51 -1.93
N LEU A 114 -7.94 3.72 -1.16
CA LEU A 114 -8.42 5.05 -0.78
C LEU A 114 -7.44 5.79 0.14
N ILE A 115 -6.87 5.10 1.13
CA ILE A 115 -5.85 5.68 2.03
C ILE A 115 -4.65 6.14 1.20
N ASN A 116 -4.14 5.28 0.32
CA ASN A 116 -2.98 5.61 -0.50
C ASN A 116 -3.25 6.79 -1.43
N ALA A 117 -4.41 6.84 -2.08
CA ALA A 117 -4.80 7.97 -2.92
C ALA A 117 -5.02 9.27 -2.12
N ALA A 118 -5.54 9.17 -0.89
CA ALA A 118 -5.71 10.32 0.01
C ALA A 118 -4.37 10.83 0.55
N TYR A 119 -3.44 9.92 0.88
CA TYR A 119 -2.09 10.23 1.33
C TYR A 119 -1.33 11.06 0.28
N ARG A 120 -1.42 10.70 -0.98
CA ARG A 120 -0.82 11.43 -2.09
C ARG A 120 -1.61 12.67 -2.53
N GLY A 121 -2.80 12.90 -1.97
CA GLY A 121 -3.63 14.03 -2.37
C GLY A 121 -4.36 13.84 -3.70
N GLU A 122 -4.36 12.64 -4.26
CA GLU A 122 -4.96 12.28 -5.55
C GLU A 122 -6.48 12.30 -5.54
N ILE A 123 -7.12 12.24 -4.36
CA ILE A 123 -8.57 12.31 -4.21
C ILE A 123 -9.00 13.47 -3.31
N LYS A 124 -10.03 14.19 -3.74
CA LYS A 124 -10.67 15.31 -3.05
C LYS A 124 -12.18 15.25 -3.26
N SER A 125 -12.96 15.89 -2.37
CA SER A 125 -14.42 15.86 -2.41
C SER A 125 -15.03 16.30 -3.76
N LYS A 126 -14.39 17.24 -4.43
CA LYS A 126 -14.84 17.77 -5.74
C LYS A 126 -14.52 16.86 -6.94
N HIS A 127 -13.65 15.88 -6.77
CA HIS A 127 -13.22 15.01 -7.88
C HIS A 127 -14.36 14.09 -8.35
N ASN A 128 -14.47 13.92 -9.67
CA ASN A 128 -15.45 13.02 -10.26
C ASN A 128 -15.29 11.58 -9.79
N THR A 129 -14.06 11.12 -9.56
CA THR A 129 -13.76 9.82 -8.96
C THR A 129 -14.56 9.59 -7.68
N ILE A 130 -14.55 10.55 -6.75
CA ILE A 130 -15.27 10.46 -5.47
C ILE A 130 -16.79 10.51 -5.68
N LYS A 131 -17.28 11.38 -6.58
CA LYS A 131 -18.70 11.43 -6.91
C LYS A 131 -19.20 10.10 -7.46
N LEU A 132 -18.42 9.47 -8.33
CA LEU A 132 -18.74 8.16 -8.92
C LEU A 132 -18.71 7.03 -7.86
N MET A 133 -17.73 7.04 -6.95
CA MET A 133 -17.67 6.09 -5.83
C MET A 133 -18.91 6.21 -4.94
N ASN A 134 -19.27 7.44 -4.58
CA ASN A 134 -20.44 7.72 -3.73
C ASN A 134 -21.77 7.37 -4.40
N ALA A 135 -21.81 7.40 -5.74
CA ALA A 135 -22.95 6.90 -6.54
C ALA A 135 -22.90 5.37 -6.75
N GLY A 136 -21.94 4.65 -6.14
CA GLY A 136 -21.77 3.22 -6.30
C GLY A 136 -21.24 2.78 -7.68
N LYS A 137 -20.82 3.70 -8.54
CA LYS A 137 -20.32 3.47 -9.89
C LYS A 137 -18.81 3.16 -9.87
N TRP A 138 -18.40 2.12 -9.17
CA TRP A 138 -16.99 1.83 -8.89
C TRP A 138 -16.14 1.54 -10.14
N SER A 139 -16.70 0.90 -11.16
CA SER A 139 -15.99 0.67 -12.44
C SER A 139 -15.67 2.00 -13.14
N ALA A 140 -16.64 2.89 -13.22
CA ALA A 140 -16.45 4.23 -13.79
C ALA A 140 -15.49 5.07 -12.94
N ALA A 141 -15.59 4.99 -11.60
CA ALA A 141 -14.70 5.67 -10.68
C ALA A 141 -13.24 5.22 -10.84
N ALA A 142 -13.02 3.92 -10.99
CA ALA A 142 -11.68 3.36 -11.21
C ALA A 142 -11.06 3.83 -12.53
N LYS A 143 -11.85 3.96 -13.58
CA LYS A 143 -11.41 4.50 -14.87
C LYS A 143 -11.10 6.00 -14.76
N GLU A 144 -12.01 6.76 -14.14
CA GLU A 144 -11.85 8.21 -13.94
C GLU A 144 -10.65 8.54 -13.05
N TYR A 145 -10.32 7.68 -12.09
CA TYR A 145 -9.16 7.87 -11.21
C TYR A 145 -7.84 8.01 -11.97
N LEU A 146 -7.66 7.28 -13.07
CA LEU A 146 -6.48 7.38 -13.92
C LEU A 146 -6.57 8.49 -14.98
N ASN A 147 -7.72 9.15 -15.11
CA ASN A 147 -7.91 10.21 -16.08
C ASN A 147 -7.39 11.56 -15.58
N ASN A 148 -6.09 11.66 -15.41
CA ASN A 148 -5.42 12.89 -14.95
C ASN A 148 -4.02 13.02 -15.54
N ASP A 149 -3.47 14.24 -15.49
CA ASP A 149 -2.18 14.58 -16.08
C ASP A 149 -1.01 13.93 -15.35
N GLU A 150 -1.10 13.74 -14.03
CA GLU A 150 -0.05 13.08 -13.26
C GLU A 150 0.15 11.64 -13.74
N TYR A 151 -0.94 10.89 -13.94
CA TYR A 151 -0.88 9.54 -14.48
C TYR A 151 -0.31 9.52 -15.90
N ARG A 152 -0.72 10.46 -16.76
CA ARG A 152 -0.25 10.53 -18.16
C ARG A 152 1.23 10.88 -18.26
N ASN A 153 1.68 11.85 -17.48
CA ASN A 153 2.97 12.50 -17.67
C ASN A 153 4.07 12.02 -16.72
N ASN A 154 3.73 11.26 -15.66
CA ASN A 154 4.69 10.79 -14.66
C ASN A 154 4.72 9.26 -14.57
N PRO A 155 5.62 8.58 -15.31
CA PRO A 155 5.76 7.12 -15.25
C PRO A 155 6.05 6.59 -13.85
N GLY A 156 6.72 7.37 -13.00
CA GLY A 156 7.09 6.96 -11.64
C GLY A 156 5.90 6.69 -10.72
N VAL A 157 4.74 7.31 -10.97
CA VAL A 157 3.55 7.11 -10.15
C VAL A 157 2.57 6.09 -10.72
N ARG A 158 2.72 5.68 -12.00
CA ARG A 158 1.76 4.81 -12.69
C ARG A 158 1.52 3.49 -11.95
N ASN A 159 2.58 2.77 -11.60
CA ASN A 159 2.46 1.48 -10.90
C ASN A 159 1.67 1.59 -9.60
N ARG A 160 1.80 2.70 -8.89
CA ARG A 160 1.10 2.99 -7.66
C ARG A 160 -0.37 3.32 -7.91
N MET A 161 -0.66 4.16 -8.89
CA MET A 161 -2.02 4.51 -9.27
C MET A 161 -2.76 3.31 -9.87
N ASP A 162 -2.11 2.49 -10.69
CA ASP A 162 -2.66 1.23 -11.21
C ASP A 162 -3.01 0.26 -10.08
N TRP A 163 -2.17 0.21 -9.04
CA TRP A 163 -2.48 -0.59 -7.86
C TRP A 163 -3.74 -0.08 -7.17
N ASN A 164 -3.88 1.23 -6.94
CA ASN A 164 -5.08 1.83 -6.37
C ASN A 164 -6.33 1.50 -7.21
N GLN A 165 -6.25 1.70 -8.53
CA GLN A 165 -7.33 1.38 -9.46
C GLN A 165 -7.78 -0.08 -9.33
N LYS A 166 -6.84 -1.03 -9.28
CA LYS A 166 -7.14 -2.45 -9.10
C LYS A 166 -7.93 -2.71 -7.82
N GLN A 167 -7.62 -2.00 -6.72
CA GLN A 167 -8.40 -2.12 -5.50
C GLN A 167 -9.84 -1.61 -5.70
N PHE A 168 -10.02 -0.49 -6.36
CA PHE A 168 -11.36 0.06 -6.64
C PHE A 168 -12.20 -0.86 -7.53
N LEU A 169 -11.58 -1.50 -8.51
CA LEU A 169 -12.26 -2.46 -9.41
C LEU A 169 -12.78 -3.71 -8.68
N THR A 170 -12.27 -4.04 -7.49
CA THR A 170 -12.82 -5.17 -6.72
C THR A 170 -14.26 -4.92 -6.28
N MET A 171 -14.65 -3.64 -6.08
CA MET A 171 -16.03 -3.26 -5.79
C MET A 171 -16.97 -3.41 -6.99
N ALA A 172 -16.45 -3.27 -8.23
CA ALA A 172 -17.24 -3.44 -9.44
C ALA A 172 -17.64 -4.90 -9.64
N LYS A 173 -16.73 -5.83 -9.35
CA LYS A 173 -16.97 -7.27 -9.49
C LYS A 173 -18.03 -7.81 -8.52
N GLY A 174 -18.25 -7.15 -7.36
CA GLY A 174 -19.23 -7.55 -6.36
C GLY A 174 -20.68 -7.12 -6.66
N LYS A 175 -20.92 -6.26 -7.68
CA LYS A 175 -22.27 -5.75 -8.04
C LYS A 175 -22.83 -6.34 -9.34
N ASP A 176 -22.05 -7.07 -10.10
CA ASP A 176 -22.50 -7.70 -11.35
C ASP A 176 -23.16 -9.08 -11.14
N THR A 177 -23.39 -9.46 -9.87
CA THR A 177 -24.06 -10.71 -9.53
C THR A 177 -25.45 -10.48 -8.93
N THR A 178 -26.31 -9.72 -9.66
CA THR A 178 -27.77 -9.80 -9.45
C THR A 178 -28.38 -10.56 -10.60
N LYS A 179 -28.07 -11.84 -10.69
CA LYS A 179 -28.87 -12.96 -11.21
C LYS A 179 -27.97 -14.16 -11.38
N GLU A 180 -27.72 -14.86 -10.25
CA GLU A 180 -27.62 -16.32 -10.29
C GLU A 180 -27.54 -16.84 -8.86
N LYS A 181 -28.23 -17.93 -8.66
CA LYS A 181 -28.51 -18.74 -7.48
C LYS A 181 -27.23 -19.12 -6.72
N PRO A 182 -27.28 -19.37 -5.38
CA PRO A 182 -26.09 -19.69 -4.61
C PRO A 182 -25.58 -21.10 -4.95
N GLU A 183 -24.49 -21.16 -5.67
CA GLU A 183 -23.68 -22.37 -5.76
C GLU A 183 -22.30 -22.14 -5.16
N THR A 184 -22.09 -22.89 -4.08
CA THR A 184 -20.87 -23.55 -3.61
C THR A 184 -19.53 -22.85 -3.93
N GLN A 185 -18.87 -22.45 -2.83
CA GLN A 185 -17.41 -22.36 -2.66
C GLN A 185 -16.58 -22.62 -3.94
N SER A 186 -16.19 -21.53 -4.64
CA SER A 186 -15.08 -21.65 -5.58
C SER A 186 -13.77 -21.72 -4.79
N THR A 187 -13.33 -22.92 -4.53
CA THR A 187 -11.94 -23.25 -4.17
C THR A 187 -11.03 -22.60 -5.19
N LYS A 188 -10.25 -21.59 -4.76
CA LYS A 188 -9.02 -21.21 -5.48
C LYS A 188 -8.26 -22.49 -5.74
N SER A 189 -8.09 -22.84 -7.02
CA SER A 189 -7.24 -23.95 -7.47
C SER A 189 -5.85 -23.79 -6.82
N THR A 190 -5.65 -24.51 -5.76
CA THR A 190 -4.36 -24.62 -5.07
C THR A 190 -3.48 -25.46 -5.98
N LYS A 191 -2.63 -24.82 -6.77
CA LYS A 191 -1.59 -25.54 -7.52
C LYS A 191 -0.60 -26.09 -6.50
N THR A 192 -0.41 -27.39 -6.48
CA THR A 192 0.66 -28.02 -5.70
C THR A 192 1.86 -28.29 -6.60
N TYR A 193 3.03 -28.03 -6.07
CA TYR A 193 4.30 -28.37 -6.73
C TYR A 193 5.07 -29.38 -5.89
N THR A 194 5.54 -30.45 -6.50
CA THR A 194 6.41 -31.41 -5.83
C THR A 194 7.87 -31.00 -6.09
N VAL A 195 8.58 -30.72 -5.03
CA VAL A 195 10.01 -30.34 -5.05
C VAL A 195 10.83 -31.44 -5.70
N LYS A 196 11.66 -31.07 -6.67
CA LYS A 196 12.60 -31.96 -7.33
C LYS A 196 14.00 -31.80 -6.74
N SER A 197 14.87 -32.79 -7.00
CA SER A 197 16.30 -32.67 -6.64
C SER A 197 16.90 -31.42 -7.32
N GLY A 198 17.58 -30.56 -6.54
CA GLY A 198 18.18 -29.32 -7.02
C GLY A 198 17.26 -28.07 -6.98
N ASP A 199 15.98 -28.22 -6.61
CA ASP A 199 15.10 -27.08 -6.44
C ASP A 199 15.43 -26.27 -5.19
N SER A 200 15.24 -24.96 -5.30
CA SER A 200 15.24 -24.02 -4.14
C SER A 200 13.95 -23.21 -4.13
N LEU A 201 13.57 -22.67 -2.95
CA LEU A 201 12.38 -21.82 -2.86
C LEU A 201 12.44 -20.61 -3.79
N SER A 202 13.63 -20.06 -4.05
CA SER A 202 13.81 -18.93 -4.96
C SER A 202 13.54 -19.31 -6.43
N VAL A 203 13.99 -20.49 -6.87
CA VAL A 203 13.73 -21.00 -8.23
C VAL A 203 12.24 -21.29 -8.40
N ILE A 204 11.62 -21.92 -7.40
CA ILE A 204 10.17 -22.21 -7.43
C ILE A 204 9.35 -20.93 -7.41
N ALA A 205 9.71 -19.95 -6.57
CA ALA A 205 9.05 -18.66 -6.49
C ALA A 205 9.07 -17.94 -7.85
N SER A 206 10.24 -17.89 -8.49
CA SER A 206 10.44 -17.29 -9.82
C SER A 206 9.57 -17.98 -10.88
N LYS A 207 9.60 -19.32 -10.90
CA LYS A 207 8.83 -20.14 -11.84
C LYS A 207 7.32 -19.91 -11.76
N TYR A 208 6.81 -19.68 -10.56
CA TYR A 208 5.38 -19.49 -10.32
C TYR A 208 4.98 -18.02 -10.11
N LYS A 209 5.88 -17.07 -10.39
CA LYS A 209 5.66 -15.62 -10.26
C LYS A 209 5.15 -15.23 -8.88
N THR A 210 5.75 -15.83 -7.85
CA THR A 210 5.46 -15.55 -6.43
C THR A 210 6.76 -15.21 -5.70
N THR A 211 6.72 -15.02 -4.38
CA THR A 211 7.90 -14.73 -3.56
C THR A 211 8.24 -15.89 -2.63
N VAL A 212 9.51 -15.99 -2.21
CA VAL A 212 9.95 -16.99 -1.23
C VAL A 212 9.13 -16.88 0.05
N ASP A 213 8.87 -15.66 0.53
CA ASP A 213 8.06 -15.43 1.74
C ASP A 213 6.61 -15.88 1.58
N SER A 214 6.03 -15.70 0.38
CA SER A 214 4.69 -16.19 0.09
C SER A 214 4.63 -17.72 0.09
N LEU A 215 5.64 -18.37 -0.48
CA LEU A 215 5.76 -19.85 -0.44
C LEU A 215 5.94 -20.35 0.99
N LYS A 216 6.79 -19.70 1.78
CA LYS A 216 7.01 -20.07 3.19
C LYS A 216 5.72 -19.94 4.00
N ARG A 217 5.00 -18.83 3.88
CA ARG A 217 3.72 -18.60 4.57
C ARG A 217 2.65 -19.61 4.15
N ALA A 218 2.53 -19.87 2.85
CA ALA A 218 1.53 -20.80 2.33
C ALA A 218 1.75 -22.25 2.80
N ASN A 219 3.00 -22.59 3.18
CA ASN A 219 3.43 -23.93 3.54
C ASN A 219 3.92 -24.07 4.97
N ASN A 220 3.75 -23.04 5.82
CA ASN A 220 4.19 -22.98 7.21
C ASN A 220 5.69 -23.32 7.39
N LEU A 221 6.54 -22.90 6.42
CA LEU A 221 7.98 -23.17 6.46
C LEU A 221 8.68 -22.16 7.36
N LYS A 222 9.44 -22.67 8.34
CA LYS A 222 10.25 -21.83 9.26
C LYS A 222 11.63 -21.46 8.68
N SER A 223 12.10 -22.19 7.65
CA SER A 223 13.39 -21.97 6.98
C SER A 223 13.23 -22.10 5.47
N ASP A 224 14.29 -21.80 4.72
CA ASP A 224 14.32 -21.95 3.26
C ASP A 224 14.62 -23.38 2.81
N MET A 225 14.89 -24.28 3.76
CA MET A 225 15.19 -25.68 3.46
C MET A 225 13.95 -26.44 3.03
N ILE A 226 14.01 -27.04 1.84
CA ILE A 226 12.99 -27.91 1.26
C ILE A 226 13.65 -29.24 0.84
N LYS A 227 12.87 -30.31 0.82
CA LYS A 227 13.36 -31.67 0.49
C LYS A 227 12.75 -32.14 -0.81
N PRO A 228 13.53 -32.89 -1.67
CA PRO A 228 12.93 -33.55 -2.81
C PRO A 228 11.75 -34.43 -2.41
N GLY A 229 10.67 -34.41 -3.20
CA GLY A 229 9.40 -35.04 -2.88
C GLY A 229 8.45 -34.24 -2.00
N GLN A 230 8.87 -33.15 -1.37
CA GLN A 230 8.01 -32.27 -0.57
C GLN A 230 6.97 -31.59 -1.46
N LYS A 231 5.70 -31.64 -1.07
CA LYS A 231 4.63 -30.92 -1.78
C LYS A 231 4.50 -29.51 -1.23
N LEU A 232 4.58 -28.50 -2.09
CA LEU A 232 4.39 -27.09 -1.77
C LEU A 232 3.10 -26.58 -2.39
N ILE A 233 2.33 -25.88 -1.60
CA ILE A 233 1.16 -25.11 -2.03
C ILE A 233 1.66 -23.84 -2.70
N ILE A 234 1.25 -23.61 -3.94
CA ILE A 234 1.54 -22.41 -4.71
C ILE A 234 0.29 -21.52 -4.71
N LYS A 235 0.39 -20.37 -4.06
CA LYS A 235 -0.70 -19.37 -3.99
C LYS A 235 -0.29 -18.11 -4.73
#